data_94e2af3f6f695b5251603f234ce5e939
#
_entry.id   94e2af3f6f695b5251603f234ce5e939
#
_cell.length_a   1.000
_cell.length_b   1.000
_cell.length_c   1.000
_cell.angle_alpha   90.00
_cell.angle_beta   90.00
_cell.angle_gamma   90.00
#
_symmetry.space_group_name_H-M   'P 1'
#
loop_
_entity.id
_entity.type
_entity.pdbx_description
1 polymer ?
#
loop_
_entity_poly.entity_id
_entity_poly.type
_entity_poly.pdbx_seq_one_letter_code
_entity_poly.pdbx_strand_id
1 'polypeptide(L)'
;MKQLEGDFDYIVVGAGTAGCIVANRLSADSKNRVLILEAGGSDNWIWFHIPVGYLFAIGNPRSDWMFRTEPEAGLNGRSLAYPRGKVIGGSSAINAMISMRGQAADYDHWRQLGLSGWGYDDVLPAFRRLEDHFLGESEHHGTGGGWRIEAPRLSWAILDAVGDAAEEMGIRRIPDFNTGDNEGVGYFHVNQKRGRRWSSARGFLKPALKRRNLCLEKNVLVDRLIVEHGRAVGVRFIQGSEAVEARAKAEVILCAGSIGSTQVLHRSGIGPAEWLAPLGIGCVLDRQGVGRNLQDHLQQRAIYQVDGIRTLNETYYSLVRRGLMGLDYAFRRRGPLTMAPSQLGIFTRSDPRRDRANIQFHVQPLSLDKFGDPLHRFPAITVSACNLQPTSRGTVRIRSARADEAPSIAPNYLTTGEDREVAADAIRTTRRLMKQPALAPYRPREFLPGPSVGDDEAALAKAAGDIGTTIFHPVGTAKMGTASDPTAVVDERLRFIGLAGLRVVDASVMPTITSGNTNTPTAMIAEKGAAMILEDSR
;
A
#
# COMPACT_ATOMS: atom_id res chain seq x y z
N MET A 1 -23.39 -16.57 23.88
CA MET A 1 -22.32 -15.87 23.16
C MET A 1 -21.51 -15.11 24.22
N LYS A 2 -20.19 -15.20 24.19
CA LYS A 2 -19.32 -14.50 25.13
C LYS A 2 -19.27 -13.02 24.79
N GLN A 3 -19.38 -12.16 25.77
CA GLN A 3 -19.20 -10.72 25.60
C GLN A 3 -17.81 -10.34 26.12
N LEU A 4 -17.06 -9.55 25.37
CA LEU A 4 -15.82 -8.98 25.86
C LEU A 4 -16.15 -7.97 26.96
N GLU A 5 -15.62 -8.20 28.16
CA GLU A 5 -15.84 -7.30 29.28
C GLU A 5 -15.21 -5.94 29.04
N GLY A 6 -15.99 -4.90 29.19
CA GLY A 6 -15.55 -3.51 29.11
C GLY A 6 -16.50 -2.64 28.28
N ASP A 7 -16.64 -1.41 28.74
CA ASP A 7 -17.35 -0.35 28.03
C ASP A 7 -16.36 0.38 27.14
N PHE A 8 -16.45 0.24 25.84
CA PHE A 8 -15.60 0.96 24.90
C PHE A 8 -16.37 2.11 24.25
N ASP A 9 -15.73 3.25 24.10
CA ASP A 9 -16.28 4.35 23.33
C ASP A 9 -16.05 4.09 21.83
N TYR A 10 -14.87 3.58 21.48
CA TYR A 10 -14.48 3.31 20.10
C TYR A 10 -13.96 1.89 19.93
N ILE A 11 -14.36 1.25 18.83
CA ILE A 11 -13.79 -0.03 18.39
C ILE A 11 -13.11 0.18 17.04
N VAL A 12 -11.80 -0.04 16.96
CA VAL A 12 -10.98 0.05 15.75
C VAL A 12 -10.75 -1.37 15.22
N VAL A 13 -11.19 -1.64 14.00
CA VAL A 13 -11.06 -2.95 13.36
C VAL A 13 -9.86 -2.97 12.43
N GLY A 14 -8.83 -3.72 12.82
CA GLY A 14 -7.54 -3.82 12.13
C GLY A 14 -6.46 -2.95 12.75
N ALA A 15 -5.32 -3.56 13.14
CA ALA A 15 -4.13 -2.86 13.61
C ALA A 15 -3.09 -2.67 12.49
N GLY A 16 -3.55 -2.36 11.28
CA GLY A 16 -2.74 -1.95 10.15
C GLY A 16 -2.24 -0.51 10.28
N THR A 17 -1.80 0.06 9.15
CA THR A 17 -1.28 1.44 9.13
C THR A 17 -2.29 2.43 9.71
N ALA A 18 -3.51 2.40 9.21
CA ALA A 18 -4.55 3.32 9.65
C ALA A 18 -4.98 3.07 11.10
N GLY A 19 -5.29 1.82 11.46
CA GLY A 19 -5.78 1.52 12.79
C GLY A 19 -4.77 1.82 13.90
N CYS A 20 -3.46 1.64 13.66
CA CYS A 20 -2.41 2.04 14.60
C CYS A 20 -2.43 3.55 14.89
N ILE A 21 -2.68 4.36 13.87
CA ILE A 21 -2.73 5.84 13.98
C ILE A 21 -4.04 6.25 14.66
N VAL A 22 -5.18 5.76 14.18
CA VAL A 22 -6.50 6.07 14.76
C VAL A 22 -6.53 5.71 16.25
N ALA A 23 -6.14 4.49 16.61
CA ALA A 23 -6.11 4.06 18.01
C ALA A 23 -5.16 4.92 18.88
N ASN A 24 -4.00 5.33 18.33
CA ASN A 24 -3.09 6.24 19.00
C ASN A 24 -3.75 7.60 19.27
N ARG A 25 -4.40 8.19 18.28
CA ARG A 25 -4.99 9.53 18.38
C ARG A 25 -6.21 9.54 19.31
N LEU A 26 -7.12 8.57 19.15
CA LEU A 26 -8.33 8.48 19.99
C LEU A 26 -8.00 8.22 21.45
N SER A 27 -7.05 7.34 21.75
CA SER A 27 -6.64 7.04 23.13
C SER A 27 -5.75 8.11 23.78
N ALA A 28 -5.40 9.18 23.06
CA ALA A 28 -4.64 10.30 23.63
C ALA A 28 -5.47 11.07 24.68
N ASP A 29 -6.79 11.14 24.49
CA ASP A 29 -7.70 11.57 25.54
C ASP A 29 -8.00 10.35 26.46
N SER A 30 -7.67 10.48 27.75
CA SER A 30 -7.85 9.42 28.74
C SER A 30 -9.33 9.11 29.04
N LYS A 31 -10.26 9.97 28.62
CA LYS A 31 -11.70 9.74 28.73
C LYS A 31 -12.20 8.71 27.72
N ASN A 32 -11.54 8.58 26.58
CA ASN A 32 -11.91 7.65 25.52
C ASN A 32 -11.36 6.26 25.81
N ARG A 33 -12.22 5.27 25.99
CA ARG A 33 -11.82 3.85 26.02
C ARG A 33 -11.83 3.27 24.62
N VAL A 34 -10.67 2.83 24.16
CA VAL A 34 -10.48 2.37 22.77
C VAL A 34 -10.11 0.89 22.77
N LEU A 35 -10.86 0.10 22.00
CA LEU A 35 -10.53 -1.29 21.68
C LEU A 35 -9.99 -1.35 20.26
N ILE A 36 -8.84 -1.98 20.06
CA ILE A 36 -8.34 -2.30 18.72
C ILE A 36 -8.25 -3.81 18.53
N LEU A 37 -8.80 -4.32 17.42
CA LEU A 37 -8.90 -5.73 17.07
C LEU A 37 -7.99 -6.05 15.90
N GLU A 38 -7.14 -7.09 16.01
CA GLU A 38 -6.20 -7.50 14.96
C GLU A 38 -6.27 -9.00 14.70
N ALA A 39 -6.41 -9.38 13.43
CA ALA A 39 -6.47 -10.78 13.02
C ALA A 39 -5.11 -11.48 13.13
N GLY A 40 -4.04 -10.74 12.93
CA GLY A 40 -2.68 -11.25 13.03
C GLY A 40 -2.13 -11.26 14.45
N GLY A 41 -0.94 -11.85 14.56
CA GLY A 41 -0.20 -11.91 15.80
C GLY A 41 0.73 -10.72 16.05
N SER A 42 1.63 -10.91 17.01
CA SER A 42 2.65 -9.92 17.40
C SER A 42 3.69 -9.70 16.29
N ASP A 43 4.18 -8.46 16.20
CA ASP A 43 5.30 -8.06 15.34
C ASP A 43 6.69 -8.37 15.95
N ASN A 44 6.80 -9.32 16.90
CA ASN A 44 8.06 -9.63 17.57
C ASN A 44 9.04 -10.46 16.72
N TRP A 45 8.62 -10.95 15.57
CA TRP A 45 9.49 -11.72 14.68
C TRP A 45 10.58 -10.82 14.10
N ILE A 46 11.85 -11.28 14.16
CA ILE A 46 13.01 -10.49 13.78
C ILE A 46 12.93 -9.92 12.36
N TRP A 47 12.33 -10.67 11.42
CA TRP A 47 12.19 -10.27 10.03
C TRP A 47 11.26 -9.08 9.80
N PHE A 48 10.36 -8.77 10.74
CA PHE A 48 9.59 -7.52 10.70
C PHE A 48 10.43 -6.27 11.03
N HIS A 49 11.68 -6.44 11.48
CA HIS A 49 12.53 -5.34 11.91
C HIS A 49 13.73 -5.13 11.01
N ILE A 50 14.19 -6.17 10.32
CA ILE A 50 15.24 -6.09 9.30
C ILE A 50 14.60 -5.63 8.00
N PRO A 51 15.09 -4.57 7.32
CA PRO A 51 14.47 -4.04 6.11
C PRO A 51 14.20 -5.08 5.03
N VAL A 52 15.15 -5.94 4.67
CA VAL A 52 14.94 -7.03 3.70
C VAL A 52 14.05 -8.16 4.21
N GLY A 53 13.61 -8.12 5.44
CA GLY A 53 12.78 -9.17 6.05
C GLY A 53 11.44 -9.39 5.37
N TYR A 54 11.00 -8.45 4.51
CA TYR A 54 9.82 -8.65 3.66
C TYR A 54 9.94 -9.92 2.79
N LEU A 55 11.15 -10.32 2.40
CA LEU A 55 11.40 -11.57 1.66
C LEU A 55 10.97 -12.84 2.41
N PHE A 56 10.93 -12.79 3.73
CA PHE A 56 10.50 -13.89 4.59
C PHE A 56 9.05 -13.73 5.09
N ALA A 57 8.54 -12.51 5.05
CA ALA A 57 7.24 -12.15 5.59
C ALA A 57 6.11 -12.26 4.54
N ILE A 58 6.39 -11.88 3.28
CA ILE A 58 5.46 -12.04 2.16
C ILE A 58 5.42 -13.51 1.75
N GLY A 59 4.21 -14.04 1.49
CA GLY A 59 4.00 -15.45 1.19
C GLY A 59 4.13 -16.38 2.41
N ASN A 60 4.17 -15.81 3.62
CA ASN A 60 4.21 -16.59 4.86
C ASN A 60 2.88 -16.45 5.61
N PRO A 61 2.12 -17.54 5.85
CA PRO A 61 0.80 -17.46 6.50
C PRO A 61 0.84 -16.91 7.94
N ARG A 62 2.02 -16.82 8.56
CA ARG A 62 2.21 -16.14 9.85
C ARG A 62 1.97 -14.62 9.77
N SER A 63 2.24 -14.02 8.62
CA SER A 63 2.32 -12.56 8.43
C SER A 63 1.58 -12.05 7.20
N ASP A 64 1.06 -12.94 6.38
CA ASP A 64 0.40 -12.63 5.12
C ASP A 64 -0.97 -13.32 5.07
N TRP A 65 -1.98 -12.63 4.57
CA TRP A 65 -3.30 -13.18 4.32
C TRP A 65 -3.32 -14.21 3.20
N MET A 66 -2.26 -14.29 2.40
CA MET A 66 -2.11 -15.22 1.28
C MET A 66 -3.17 -15.06 0.18
N PHE A 67 -3.71 -13.86 0.02
CA PHE A 67 -4.70 -13.59 -1.02
C PHE A 67 -4.13 -13.78 -2.43
N ARG A 68 -5.04 -14.05 -3.36
CA ARG A 68 -4.75 -14.12 -4.80
C ARG A 68 -5.85 -13.42 -5.58
N THR A 69 -5.49 -12.87 -6.75
CA THR A 69 -6.49 -12.37 -7.69
C THR A 69 -7.21 -13.50 -8.38
N GLU A 70 -8.38 -13.19 -8.95
CA GLU A 70 -8.95 -14.01 -10.02
C GLU A 70 -7.99 -14.07 -11.21
N PRO A 71 -8.18 -15.03 -12.14
CA PRO A 71 -7.52 -14.98 -13.43
C PRO A 71 -7.88 -13.68 -14.16
N GLU A 72 -6.87 -12.90 -14.55
CA GLU A 72 -7.01 -11.58 -15.15
C GLU A 72 -6.85 -11.64 -16.68
N ALA A 73 -7.88 -11.23 -17.42
CA ALA A 73 -7.84 -11.24 -18.90
C ALA A 73 -6.69 -10.38 -19.44
N GLY A 74 -6.48 -9.17 -18.89
CA GLY A 74 -5.38 -8.29 -19.28
C GLY A 74 -3.98 -8.81 -18.90
N LEU A 75 -3.90 -9.84 -18.06
CA LEU A 75 -2.67 -10.54 -17.72
C LEU A 75 -2.58 -11.92 -18.38
N ASN A 76 -3.23 -12.10 -19.53
CA ASN A 76 -3.24 -13.34 -20.31
C ASN A 76 -3.71 -14.56 -19.49
N GLY A 77 -4.72 -14.36 -18.62
CA GLY A 77 -5.33 -15.40 -17.77
C GLY A 77 -4.55 -15.72 -16.49
N ARG A 78 -3.49 -14.97 -16.16
CA ARG A 78 -2.71 -15.19 -14.94
C ARG A 78 -3.44 -14.71 -13.70
N SER A 79 -3.32 -15.46 -12.61
CA SER A 79 -3.69 -15.06 -11.25
C SER A 79 -2.43 -14.64 -10.49
N LEU A 80 -2.48 -13.52 -9.80
CA LEU A 80 -1.35 -12.97 -9.03
C LEU A 80 -1.50 -13.27 -7.54
N ALA A 81 -0.39 -13.50 -6.84
CA ALA A 81 -0.34 -13.37 -5.39
C ALA A 81 -0.65 -11.91 -5.01
N TYR A 82 -1.47 -11.72 -3.96
CA TYR A 82 -1.95 -10.41 -3.53
C TYR A 82 -1.71 -10.19 -2.03
N PRO A 83 -0.43 -10.18 -1.59
CA PRO A 83 -0.06 -10.18 -0.18
C PRO A 83 -0.59 -8.95 0.57
N ARG A 84 -1.15 -9.22 1.76
CA ARG A 84 -1.58 -8.22 2.74
C ARG A 84 -1.09 -8.62 4.12
N GLY A 85 -0.58 -7.66 4.88
CA GLY A 85 -0.06 -7.95 6.21
C GLY A 85 -1.14 -8.45 7.17
N LYS A 86 -0.91 -9.62 7.79
CA LYS A 86 -1.71 -10.24 8.86
C LYS A 86 -0.89 -10.24 10.15
N VAL A 87 -0.68 -9.08 10.70
CA VAL A 87 0.20 -8.84 11.85
C VAL A 87 -0.03 -7.43 12.38
N ILE A 88 0.28 -7.18 13.64
CA ILE A 88 0.30 -5.82 14.20
C ILE A 88 1.21 -4.91 13.35
N GLY A 89 0.67 -3.80 12.87
CA GLY A 89 1.27 -2.92 11.87
C GLY A 89 0.80 -3.21 10.44
N GLY A 90 0.07 -4.31 10.22
CA GLY A 90 -0.49 -4.68 8.92
C GLY A 90 0.57 -4.70 7.82
N SER A 91 0.21 -4.20 6.65
CA SER A 91 1.13 -4.14 5.50
C SER A 91 2.36 -3.27 5.74
N SER A 92 2.37 -2.30 6.68
CA SER A 92 3.58 -1.55 7.02
C SER A 92 4.69 -2.40 7.66
N ALA A 93 4.34 -3.56 8.22
CA ALA A 93 5.30 -4.52 8.78
C ALA A 93 6.01 -5.36 7.71
N ILE A 94 5.43 -5.46 6.49
CA ILE A 94 5.92 -6.34 5.42
C ILE A 94 6.18 -5.64 4.07
N ASN A 95 5.87 -4.35 3.95
CA ASN A 95 5.98 -3.57 2.70
C ASN A 95 7.43 -3.19 2.33
N ALA A 96 7.55 -2.47 1.20
CA ALA A 96 8.80 -1.95 0.69
C ALA A 96 9.40 -0.78 1.51
N MET A 97 8.69 -0.21 2.48
CA MET A 97 9.09 0.96 3.28
C MET A 97 9.26 2.27 2.51
N ILE A 98 9.00 2.30 1.21
CA ILE A 98 9.12 3.51 0.40
C ILE A 98 8.09 4.53 0.87
N SER A 99 8.54 5.74 1.20
CA SER A 99 7.68 6.83 1.67
C SER A 99 7.35 7.75 0.50
N MET A 100 6.12 7.66 0.01
CA MET A 100 5.59 8.48 -1.08
C MET A 100 4.25 9.07 -0.67
N ARG A 101 4.03 10.34 -0.99
CA ARG A 101 2.75 11.03 -0.74
C ARG A 101 1.84 11.01 -1.97
N GLY A 102 2.38 10.85 -3.17
CA GLY A 102 1.72 11.13 -4.44
C GLY A 102 1.98 12.56 -4.89
N GLN A 103 1.19 13.03 -5.84
CA GLN A 103 1.26 14.38 -6.40
C GLN A 103 0.20 15.29 -5.75
N ALA A 104 0.45 16.60 -5.69
CA ALA A 104 -0.55 17.58 -5.26
C ALA A 104 -1.85 17.45 -6.07
N ALA A 105 -1.71 17.26 -7.37
CA ALA A 105 -2.83 17.09 -8.29
C ALA A 105 -3.74 15.87 -7.96
N ASP A 106 -3.25 14.84 -7.26
CA ASP A 106 -4.09 13.71 -6.84
C ASP A 106 -5.15 14.17 -5.83
N TYR A 107 -4.73 14.97 -4.85
CA TYR A 107 -5.58 15.52 -3.79
C TYR A 107 -6.47 16.65 -4.30
N ASP A 108 -5.95 17.51 -5.16
CA ASP A 108 -6.73 18.56 -5.80
C ASP A 108 -7.82 17.97 -6.69
N HIS A 109 -7.56 16.83 -7.33
CA HIS A 109 -8.59 16.07 -8.03
C HIS A 109 -9.67 15.56 -7.06
N TRP A 110 -9.31 15.06 -5.86
CA TRP A 110 -10.32 14.66 -4.88
C TRP A 110 -11.20 15.85 -4.47
N ARG A 111 -10.61 17.05 -4.26
CA ARG A 111 -11.36 18.29 -4.02
C ARG A 111 -12.30 18.62 -5.19
N GLN A 112 -11.85 18.46 -6.44
CA GLN A 112 -12.66 18.69 -7.64
C GLN A 112 -13.84 17.71 -7.76
N LEU A 113 -13.72 16.50 -7.18
CA LEU A 113 -14.84 15.56 -7.05
C LEU A 113 -15.87 15.99 -5.99
N GLY A 114 -15.73 17.16 -5.39
CA GLY A 114 -16.63 17.72 -4.37
C GLY A 114 -16.26 17.38 -2.93
N LEU A 115 -15.07 16.81 -2.71
CA LEU A 115 -14.59 16.43 -1.37
C LEU A 115 -13.87 17.60 -0.70
N SER A 116 -14.63 18.45 -0.02
CA SER A 116 -14.08 19.58 0.71
C SER A 116 -13.09 19.11 1.80
N GLY A 117 -11.97 19.83 1.93
CA GLY A 117 -10.92 19.50 2.91
C GLY A 117 -9.98 18.38 2.48
N TRP A 118 -10.01 17.95 1.21
CA TRP A 118 -9.13 16.90 0.67
C TRP A 118 -8.18 17.39 -0.43
N GLY A 119 -8.10 18.71 -0.72
CA GLY A 119 -7.08 19.28 -1.59
C GLY A 119 -5.68 19.18 -0.98
N TYR A 120 -4.65 19.41 -1.79
CA TYR A 120 -3.26 19.26 -1.31
C TYR A 120 -2.96 20.11 -0.09
N ASP A 121 -3.38 21.37 -0.09
CA ASP A 121 -3.18 22.30 1.04
C ASP A 121 -3.91 21.83 2.30
N ASP A 122 -5.04 21.12 2.15
CA ASP A 122 -5.81 20.58 3.28
C ASP A 122 -5.15 19.33 3.90
N VAL A 123 -4.44 18.54 3.10
CA VAL A 123 -3.83 17.27 3.55
C VAL A 123 -2.35 17.42 3.96
N LEU A 124 -1.64 18.43 3.45
CA LEU A 124 -0.23 18.70 3.77
C LEU A 124 0.02 18.86 5.28
N PRO A 125 -0.81 19.58 6.05
CA PRO A 125 -0.65 19.66 7.50
C PRO A 125 -0.75 18.30 8.20
N ALA A 126 -1.57 17.37 7.71
CA ALA A 126 -1.66 16.02 8.26
C ALA A 126 -0.41 15.19 7.96
N PHE A 127 0.15 15.29 6.75
CA PHE A 127 1.45 14.68 6.43
C PHE A 127 2.56 15.20 7.35
N ARG A 128 2.65 16.50 7.54
CA ARG A 128 3.67 17.11 8.41
C ARG A 128 3.52 16.66 9.88
N ARG A 129 2.31 16.61 10.41
CA ARG A 129 2.07 16.12 11.79
C ARG A 129 2.45 14.65 12.00
N LEU A 130 2.34 13.83 10.97
CA LEU A 130 2.72 12.42 11.05
C LEU A 130 4.23 12.22 11.12
N GLU A 131 5.01 13.07 10.44
CA GLU A 131 6.41 12.84 10.12
C GLU A 131 7.39 13.14 11.24
N ASP A 132 8.47 12.37 11.23
CA ASP A 132 9.77 12.65 11.85
C ASP A 132 10.82 12.52 10.74
N HIS A 133 10.97 13.57 9.92
CA HIS A 133 11.79 13.58 8.71
C HIS A 133 13.26 13.85 9.05
N PHE A 134 14.19 13.15 8.38
CA PHE A 134 15.64 13.21 8.68
C PHE A 134 16.27 14.57 8.33
N LEU A 135 15.72 15.31 7.38
CA LEU A 135 16.18 16.65 7.00
C LEU A 135 15.66 17.77 7.92
N GLY A 136 14.80 17.42 8.89
CA GLY A 136 14.19 18.42 9.76
C GLY A 136 12.87 18.98 9.24
N GLU A 137 12.42 20.06 9.88
CA GLU A 137 11.18 20.75 9.52
C GLU A 137 11.37 21.64 8.29
N SER A 138 10.38 21.67 7.41
CA SER A 138 10.31 22.52 6.23
C SER A 138 8.86 22.83 5.87
N GLU A 139 8.64 23.58 4.77
CA GLU A 139 7.28 23.77 4.25
C GLU A 139 6.60 22.44 3.87
N HIS A 140 7.37 21.43 3.44
CA HIS A 140 6.86 20.12 3.05
C HIS A 140 6.92 19.08 4.18
N HIS A 141 7.89 19.15 5.09
CA HIS A 141 8.16 18.10 6.07
C HIS A 141 7.96 18.53 7.51
N GLY A 142 7.65 17.55 8.36
CA GLY A 142 7.52 17.73 9.79
C GLY A 142 8.53 16.90 10.59
N THR A 143 8.63 17.21 11.88
CA THR A 143 9.48 16.50 12.85
C THR A 143 8.67 16.09 14.08
N GLY A 144 9.20 15.13 14.84
CA GLY A 144 8.60 14.68 16.10
C GLY A 144 7.37 13.79 15.97
N GLY A 145 6.88 13.53 14.77
CA GLY A 145 5.80 12.59 14.52
C GLY A 145 6.23 11.12 14.67
N GLY A 146 5.25 10.22 14.63
CA GLY A 146 5.49 8.79 14.71
C GLY A 146 6.02 8.16 13.42
N TRP A 147 5.89 8.82 12.29
CA TRP A 147 6.24 8.34 10.94
C TRP A 147 7.68 8.71 10.60
N ARG A 148 8.65 7.91 11.09
CA ARG A 148 10.07 8.16 10.83
C ARG A 148 10.42 7.91 9.38
N ILE A 149 11.10 8.89 8.74
CA ILE A 149 11.59 8.84 7.36
C ILE A 149 13.09 9.12 7.38
N GLU A 150 13.86 8.29 6.67
CA GLU A 150 15.31 8.42 6.50
C GLU A 150 15.71 8.25 5.03
N ALA A 151 16.88 8.79 4.67
CA ALA A 151 17.52 8.43 3.43
C ALA A 151 17.94 6.94 3.43
N PRO A 152 18.00 6.26 2.28
CA PRO A 152 18.52 4.90 2.20
C PRO A 152 19.99 4.86 2.65
N ARG A 153 20.37 3.76 3.30
CA ARG A 153 21.73 3.57 3.87
C ARG A 153 22.67 2.81 2.94
N LEU A 154 22.36 2.81 1.67
CA LEU A 154 23.09 2.08 0.62
C LEU A 154 22.84 2.76 -0.72
N SER A 155 23.88 2.85 -1.55
CA SER A 155 23.81 3.19 -2.96
C SER A 155 24.49 2.09 -3.81
N TRP A 156 24.22 2.08 -5.09
CA TRP A 156 24.78 1.14 -6.04
C TRP A 156 25.22 1.90 -7.30
N ALA A 157 26.47 1.71 -7.71
CA ALA A 157 27.00 2.39 -8.90
C ALA A 157 26.15 2.15 -10.17
N ILE A 158 25.54 0.96 -10.31
CA ILE A 158 24.63 0.69 -11.43
C ILE A 158 23.34 1.53 -11.33
N LEU A 159 22.82 1.80 -10.12
CA LEU A 159 21.65 2.65 -9.95
C LEU A 159 22.00 4.12 -10.18
N ASP A 160 23.19 4.55 -9.79
CA ASP A 160 23.69 5.89 -10.09
C ASP A 160 23.78 6.10 -11.60
N ALA A 161 24.33 5.10 -12.34
CA ALA A 161 24.37 5.14 -13.81
C ALA A 161 22.98 5.14 -14.47
N VAL A 162 21.99 4.44 -13.89
CA VAL A 162 20.58 4.55 -14.36
C VAL A 162 20.03 5.96 -14.09
N GLY A 163 20.42 6.58 -12.98
CA GLY A 163 20.10 7.98 -12.69
C GLY A 163 20.69 8.93 -13.72
N ASP A 164 21.95 8.77 -14.07
CA ASP A 164 22.63 9.55 -15.11
C ASP A 164 21.94 9.35 -16.48
N ALA A 165 21.59 8.11 -16.81
CA ALA A 165 20.83 7.80 -18.02
C ALA A 165 19.45 8.48 -18.07
N ALA A 166 18.79 8.62 -16.93
CA ALA A 166 17.54 9.38 -16.86
C ALA A 166 17.76 10.88 -17.10
N GLU A 167 18.87 11.45 -16.59
CA GLU A 167 19.24 12.84 -16.86
C GLU A 167 19.58 13.06 -18.36
N GLU A 168 20.21 12.11 -19.02
CA GLU A 168 20.45 12.14 -20.48
C GLU A 168 19.13 12.10 -21.29
N MET A 169 18.06 11.57 -20.72
CA MET A 169 16.70 11.65 -21.29
C MET A 169 15.98 12.97 -20.95
N GLY A 170 16.61 13.89 -20.23
CA GLY A 170 16.01 15.15 -19.80
C GLY A 170 15.18 15.05 -18.51
N ILE A 171 15.24 13.93 -17.80
CA ILE A 171 14.54 13.75 -16.51
C ILE A 171 15.42 14.34 -15.40
N ARG A 172 14.93 15.39 -14.74
CA ARG A 172 15.68 16.12 -13.72
C ARG A 172 15.99 15.26 -12.49
N ARG A 173 17.22 15.30 -11.99
CA ARG A 173 17.56 14.71 -10.69
C ARG A 173 16.98 15.54 -9.56
N ILE A 174 16.30 14.90 -8.63
CA ILE A 174 15.65 15.55 -7.48
C ILE A 174 16.03 14.82 -6.18
N PRO A 175 16.20 15.58 -5.09
CA PRO A 175 16.54 14.98 -3.79
C PRO A 175 15.33 14.40 -3.07
N ASP A 176 14.11 14.80 -3.44
CA ASP A 176 12.88 14.44 -2.74
C ASP A 176 11.68 14.43 -3.68
N PHE A 177 10.89 13.36 -3.63
CA PHE A 177 9.66 13.17 -4.40
C PHE A 177 8.40 13.70 -3.68
N ASN A 178 8.50 14.18 -2.44
CA ASN A 178 7.35 14.49 -1.59
C ASN A 178 7.09 16.00 -1.42
N THR A 179 7.42 16.78 -2.44
CA THR A 179 7.27 18.24 -2.45
C THR A 179 6.02 18.74 -3.21
N GLY A 180 5.11 17.82 -3.56
CA GLY A 180 3.89 18.11 -4.32
C GLY A 180 3.99 17.76 -5.81
N ASP A 181 5.19 17.85 -6.40
CA ASP A 181 5.53 17.34 -7.72
C ASP A 181 6.60 16.26 -7.55
N ASN A 182 6.36 15.08 -8.12
CA ASN A 182 7.30 13.96 -8.03
C ASN A 182 8.05 13.69 -9.35
N GLU A 183 7.87 14.51 -10.41
CA GLU A 183 8.55 14.33 -11.70
C GLU A 183 10.06 14.50 -11.55
N GLY A 184 10.83 13.42 -11.80
CA GLY A 184 12.28 13.43 -11.66
C GLY A 184 12.86 12.06 -11.35
N VAL A 185 14.19 12.01 -11.12
CA VAL A 185 14.93 10.82 -10.73
C VAL A 185 15.65 11.02 -9.40
N GLY A 186 15.61 10.04 -8.51
CA GLY A 186 16.27 10.10 -7.20
C GLY A 186 16.15 8.81 -6.40
N TYR A 187 16.86 8.75 -5.28
CA TYR A 187 16.71 7.66 -4.33
C TYR A 187 15.46 7.86 -3.47
N PHE A 188 14.67 6.81 -3.28
CA PHE A 188 13.48 6.86 -2.43
C PHE A 188 13.86 7.07 -0.96
N HIS A 189 13.17 7.99 -0.29
CA HIS A 189 13.16 8.04 1.17
C HIS A 189 12.37 6.86 1.74
N VAL A 190 12.78 6.37 2.91
CA VAL A 190 12.26 5.11 3.47
C VAL A 190 11.79 5.23 4.92
N ASN A 191 10.75 4.49 5.27
CA ASN A 191 10.29 4.35 6.65
C ASN A 191 11.23 3.44 7.44
N GLN A 192 12.37 3.99 7.82
CA GLN A 192 13.39 3.36 8.63
C GLN A 192 13.85 4.27 9.76
N LYS A 193 14.36 3.67 10.83
CA LYS A 193 15.09 4.36 11.89
C LYS A 193 16.38 3.63 12.18
N ARG A 194 17.51 4.27 11.86
CA ARG A 194 18.87 3.71 12.06
C ARG A 194 19.02 2.32 11.44
N GLY A 195 18.57 2.17 10.18
CA GLY A 195 18.69 0.92 9.42
C GLY A 195 17.74 -0.20 9.88
N ARG A 196 16.69 0.10 10.63
CA ARG A 196 15.61 -0.83 10.99
C ARG A 196 14.30 -0.34 10.41
N ARG A 197 13.46 -1.28 9.94
CA ARG A 197 12.08 -0.96 9.53
C ARG A 197 11.34 -0.21 10.63
N TRP A 198 10.61 0.84 10.25
CA TRP A 198 9.79 1.64 11.15
C TRP A 198 8.33 1.56 10.74
N SER A 199 7.66 0.47 11.16
CA SER A 199 6.24 0.24 10.89
C SER A 199 5.33 1.15 11.70
N SER A 200 4.06 1.28 11.30
CA SER A 200 3.03 1.99 12.06
C SER A 200 2.85 1.46 13.48
N ALA A 201 3.03 0.14 13.67
CA ALA A 201 3.05 -0.45 15.02
C ALA A 201 4.12 0.19 15.90
N ARG A 202 5.32 0.39 15.37
CA ARG A 202 6.44 1.00 16.11
C ARG A 202 6.26 2.48 16.34
N GLY A 203 5.78 3.18 15.32
CA GLY A 203 5.63 4.64 15.36
C GLY A 203 4.45 5.10 16.20
N PHE A 204 3.34 4.36 16.18
CA PHE A 204 2.09 4.81 16.77
C PHE A 204 1.52 3.87 17.82
N LEU A 205 1.34 2.58 17.53
CA LEU A 205 0.61 1.69 18.43
C LEU A 205 1.40 1.36 19.70
N LYS A 206 2.66 0.93 19.58
CA LYS A 206 3.48 0.55 20.76
C LYS A 206 3.63 1.67 21.79
N PRO A 207 3.86 2.94 21.41
CA PRO A 207 3.83 4.04 22.37
C PRO A 207 2.47 4.20 23.08
N ALA A 208 1.37 4.01 22.35
CA ALA A 208 0.00 4.17 22.87
C ALA A 208 -0.42 3.02 23.80
N LEU A 209 0.08 1.81 23.59
CA LEU A 209 -0.23 0.64 24.45
C LEU A 209 0.21 0.80 25.92
N LYS A 210 0.96 1.84 26.27
CA LYS A 210 1.25 2.21 27.65
C LYS A 210 0.07 2.90 28.35
N ARG A 211 -0.93 3.34 27.61
CA ARG A 211 -2.13 4.02 28.13
C ARG A 211 -3.13 2.97 28.61
N ARG A 212 -3.72 3.21 29.79
CA ARG A 212 -4.68 2.27 30.42
C ARG A 212 -6.03 2.20 29.67
N ASN A 213 -6.34 3.20 28.87
CA ASN A 213 -7.59 3.33 28.12
C ASN A 213 -7.51 2.75 26.70
N LEU A 214 -6.39 2.14 26.31
CA LEU A 214 -6.23 1.43 25.03
C LEU A 214 -6.08 -0.07 25.28
N CYS A 215 -7.03 -0.85 24.75
CA CYS A 215 -7.02 -2.31 24.77
C CYS A 215 -6.71 -2.85 23.38
N LEU A 216 -5.78 -3.81 23.29
CA LEU A 216 -5.44 -4.51 22.04
C LEU A 216 -5.77 -6.00 22.17
N GLU A 217 -6.70 -6.48 21.33
CA GLU A 217 -6.93 -7.90 21.13
C GLU A 217 -6.32 -8.34 19.78
N LYS A 218 -5.48 -9.37 19.80
CA LYS A 218 -4.78 -9.92 18.63
C LYS A 218 -5.16 -11.38 18.42
N ASN A 219 -4.90 -11.89 17.20
CA ASN A 219 -5.36 -13.22 16.78
C ASN A 219 -6.89 -13.35 16.87
N VAL A 220 -7.60 -12.26 16.57
CA VAL A 220 -9.06 -12.20 16.57
C VAL A 220 -9.57 -11.75 15.20
N LEU A 221 -10.41 -12.56 14.57
CA LEU A 221 -10.95 -12.30 13.25
C LEU A 221 -12.32 -11.66 13.36
N VAL A 222 -12.44 -10.37 13.02
CA VAL A 222 -13.74 -9.70 12.98
C VAL A 222 -14.58 -10.31 11.87
N ASP A 223 -15.73 -10.84 12.28
CA ASP A 223 -16.69 -11.46 11.39
C ASP A 223 -17.60 -10.41 10.75
N ARG A 224 -18.34 -9.67 11.58
CA ARG A 224 -19.32 -8.68 11.13
C ARG A 224 -19.57 -7.57 12.14
N LEU A 225 -20.26 -6.53 11.70
CA LEU A 225 -20.81 -5.48 12.56
C LEU A 225 -22.05 -5.98 13.30
N ILE A 226 -22.32 -5.41 14.46
CA ILE A 226 -23.60 -5.50 15.15
C ILE A 226 -24.36 -4.21 14.81
N VAL A 227 -25.48 -4.34 14.10
CA VAL A 227 -26.30 -3.21 13.65
C VAL A 227 -27.64 -3.28 14.35
N GLU A 228 -28.02 -2.20 15.02
CA GLU A 228 -29.30 -2.04 15.73
C GLU A 228 -29.91 -0.68 15.35
N HIS A 229 -31.16 -0.67 14.95
CA HIS A 229 -31.92 0.57 14.62
C HIS A 229 -31.16 1.53 13.68
N GLY A 230 -30.52 1.02 12.62
CA GLY A 230 -29.76 1.83 11.65
C GLY A 230 -28.44 2.39 12.18
N ARG A 231 -27.89 1.81 13.26
CA ARG A 231 -26.61 2.19 13.86
C ARG A 231 -25.72 0.99 14.06
N ALA A 232 -24.43 1.13 13.74
CA ALA A 232 -23.41 0.18 14.17
C ALA A 232 -23.11 0.41 15.65
N VAL A 233 -23.38 -0.62 16.47
CA VAL A 233 -23.23 -0.56 17.94
C VAL A 233 -22.11 -1.47 18.46
N GLY A 234 -21.41 -2.18 17.56
CA GLY A 234 -20.34 -3.08 17.96
C GLY A 234 -19.92 -4.01 16.82
N VAL A 235 -19.15 -5.00 17.20
CA VAL A 235 -18.64 -6.05 16.28
C VAL A 235 -18.74 -7.42 16.90
N ARG A 236 -18.95 -8.44 16.03
CA ARG A 236 -18.72 -9.84 16.35
C ARG A 236 -17.39 -10.27 15.78
N PHE A 237 -16.59 -10.98 16.55
CA PHE A 237 -15.30 -11.53 16.11
C PHE A 237 -15.10 -12.96 16.63
N ILE A 238 -14.18 -13.67 16.02
CA ILE A 238 -13.80 -15.04 16.35
C ILE A 238 -12.46 -14.98 17.10
N GLN A 239 -12.44 -15.54 18.31
CA GLN A 239 -11.25 -15.70 19.16
C GLN A 239 -11.04 -17.20 19.44
N GLY A 240 -10.04 -17.80 18.83
CA GLY A 240 -9.92 -19.25 18.80
C GLY A 240 -11.09 -19.90 18.08
N SER A 241 -11.91 -20.67 18.79
CA SER A 241 -13.15 -21.28 18.28
C SER A 241 -14.42 -20.57 18.75
N GLU A 242 -14.30 -19.54 19.59
CA GLU A 242 -15.44 -18.85 20.19
C GLU A 242 -15.84 -17.60 19.42
N ALA A 243 -17.15 -17.37 19.28
CA ALA A 243 -17.71 -16.11 18.83
C ALA A 243 -17.88 -15.16 20.03
N VAL A 244 -17.26 -13.99 19.92
CA VAL A 244 -17.24 -12.96 20.97
C VAL A 244 -17.84 -11.66 20.38
N GLU A 245 -18.57 -10.91 21.21
CA GLU A 245 -19.09 -9.60 20.85
C GLU A 245 -18.42 -8.50 21.69
N ALA A 246 -18.17 -7.36 21.06
CA ALA A 246 -17.78 -6.13 21.73
C ALA A 246 -18.67 -4.99 21.26
N ARG A 247 -19.06 -4.10 22.21
CA ARG A 247 -19.94 -2.97 21.93
C ARG A 247 -19.20 -1.65 22.03
N ALA A 248 -19.55 -0.71 21.16
CA ALA A 248 -19.04 0.66 21.12
C ALA A 248 -20.17 1.64 21.47
N LYS A 249 -19.90 2.57 22.38
CA LYS A 249 -20.83 3.64 22.75
C LYS A 249 -20.90 4.73 21.67
N ALA A 250 -19.75 5.10 21.11
CA ALA A 250 -19.63 6.15 20.10
C ALA A 250 -19.62 5.58 18.68
N GLU A 251 -18.50 4.99 18.24
CA GLU A 251 -18.35 4.55 16.86
C GLU A 251 -17.52 3.25 16.72
N VAL A 252 -17.84 2.49 15.66
CA VAL A 252 -16.97 1.45 15.10
C VAL A 252 -16.22 2.04 13.91
N ILE A 253 -14.89 1.86 13.86
CA ILE A 253 -14.02 2.40 12.82
C ILE A 253 -13.35 1.23 12.09
N LEU A 254 -13.71 1.03 10.81
CA LEU A 254 -13.07 0.03 9.96
C LEU A 254 -11.74 0.56 9.45
N CYS A 255 -10.66 -0.16 9.78
CA CYS A 255 -9.28 0.09 9.39
C CYS A 255 -8.60 -1.19 8.85
N ALA A 256 -9.39 -2.13 8.32
CA ALA A 256 -8.91 -3.44 7.88
C ALA A 256 -8.36 -3.45 6.45
N GLY A 257 -8.23 -2.28 5.82
CA GLY A 257 -7.74 -2.09 4.47
C GLY A 257 -8.75 -2.45 3.40
N SER A 258 -8.42 -2.16 2.14
CA SER A 258 -9.33 -2.27 1.00
C SER A 258 -9.96 -3.66 0.82
N ILE A 259 -9.31 -4.70 1.29
CA ILE A 259 -9.85 -6.06 1.22
C ILE A 259 -10.66 -6.39 2.49
N GLY A 260 -10.07 -6.20 3.67
CA GLY A 260 -10.68 -6.61 4.94
C GLY A 260 -11.92 -5.80 5.31
N SER A 261 -11.89 -4.48 5.12
CA SER A 261 -13.06 -3.61 5.42
C SER A 261 -14.25 -3.97 4.54
N THR A 262 -14.02 -4.24 3.24
CA THR A 262 -15.07 -4.74 2.33
C THR A 262 -15.65 -6.08 2.79
N GLN A 263 -14.81 -7.02 3.21
CA GLN A 263 -15.27 -8.33 3.70
C GLN A 263 -16.16 -8.19 4.93
N VAL A 264 -15.79 -7.35 5.89
CA VAL A 264 -16.61 -7.08 7.09
C VAL A 264 -17.94 -6.47 6.71
N LEU A 265 -17.97 -5.47 5.81
CA LEU A 265 -19.20 -4.83 5.33
C LEU A 265 -20.13 -5.86 4.66
N HIS A 266 -19.62 -6.64 3.74
CA HIS A 266 -20.44 -7.65 3.04
C HIS A 266 -21.04 -8.69 4.01
N ARG A 267 -20.24 -9.25 4.94
CA ARG A 267 -20.74 -10.21 5.92
C ARG A 267 -21.76 -9.58 6.91
N SER A 268 -21.73 -8.26 7.05
CA SER A 268 -22.70 -7.50 7.83
C SER A 268 -24.01 -7.22 7.07
N GLY A 269 -24.15 -7.72 5.84
CA GLY A 269 -25.31 -7.41 5.00
C GLY A 269 -25.26 -6.02 4.37
N ILE A 270 -24.09 -5.40 4.27
CA ILE A 270 -23.90 -4.05 3.73
C ILE A 270 -23.09 -4.15 2.43
N GLY A 271 -23.75 -3.82 1.31
CA GLY A 271 -23.17 -3.89 -0.02
C GLY A 271 -24.21 -4.17 -1.08
N PRO A 272 -23.80 -4.42 -2.35
CA PRO A 272 -24.75 -4.73 -3.42
C PRO A 272 -25.64 -5.93 -3.08
N ALA A 273 -26.96 -5.71 -2.98
CA ALA A 273 -27.90 -6.75 -2.59
C ALA A 273 -27.81 -8.00 -3.50
N GLU A 274 -27.58 -7.78 -4.80
CA GLU A 274 -27.42 -8.85 -5.80
C GLU A 274 -26.16 -9.71 -5.58
N TRP A 275 -25.16 -9.22 -4.81
CA TRP A 275 -23.98 -9.99 -4.44
C TRP A 275 -24.16 -10.78 -3.14
N LEU A 276 -25.01 -10.27 -2.24
CA LEU A 276 -25.22 -10.83 -0.90
C LEU A 276 -26.31 -11.93 -0.89
N ALA A 277 -27.39 -11.72 -1.65
CA ALA A 277 -28.52 -12.63 -1.66
C ALA A 277 -28.16 -14.09 -2.06
N PRO A 278 -27.33 -14.34 -3.09
CA PRO A 278 -26.91 -15.71 -3.44
C PRO A 278 -26.10 -16.41 -2.35
N LEU A 279 -25.51 -15.66 -1.42
CA LEU A 279 -24.73 -16.18 -0.30
C LEU A 279 -25.57 -16.40 0.97
N GLY A 280 -26.91 -16.19 0.89
CA GLY A 280 -27.81 -16.31 2.03
C GLY A 280 -27.63 -15.20 3.08
N ILE A 281 -27.02 -14.08 2.71
CA ILE A 281 -26.80 -12.94 3.59
C ILE A 281 -27.94 -11.93 3.42
N GLY A 282 -28.70 -11.69 4.50
CA GLY A 282 -29.76 -10.69 4.50
C GLY A 282 -29.19 -9.28 4.28
N CYS A 283 -29.78 -8.54 3.35
CA CYS A 283 -29.36 -7.18 3.05
C CYS A 283 -29.84 -6.23 4.18
N VAL A 284 -28.91 -5.66 4.93
CA VAL A 284 -29.14 -4.63 5.95
C VAL A 284 -29.17 -3.25 5.29
N LEU A 285 -28.26 -3.01 4.34
CA LEU A 285 -28.19 -1.78 3.56
C LEU A 285 -27.63 -2.07 2.17
N ASP A 286 -28.45 -1.84 1.14
CA ASP A 286 -28.01 -1.91 -0.24
C ASP A 286 -27.14 -0.71 -0.57
N ARG A 287 -25.80 -0.91 -0.58
CA ARG A 287 -24.83 0.11 -0.89
C ARG A 287 -23.95 -0.34 -2.04
N GLN A 288 -24.28 0.11 -3.24
CA GLN A 288 -23.71 -0.35 -4.50
C GLN A 288 -22.20 -0.13 -4.63
N GLY A 289 -21.62 0.84 -3.93
CA GLY A 289 -20.18 1.14 -4.00
C GLY A 289 -19.30 0.17 -3.21
N VAL A 290 -19.84 -0.57 -2.25
CA VAL A 290 -19.04 -1.46 -1.40
C VAL A 290 -18.46 -2.60 -2.22
N GLY A 291 -17.12 -2.70 -2.23
CA GLY A 291 -16.39 -3.70 -2.99
C GLY A 291 -16.18 -3.39 -4.46
N ARG A 292 -16.74 -2.30 -4.98
CA ARG A 292 -16.50 -1.79 -6.34
C ARG A 292 -15.34 -0.76 -6.34
N ASN A 293 -14.95 -0.30 -7.54
CA ASN A 293 -13.91 0.72 -7.73
C ASN A 293 -12.52 0.32 -7.21
N LEU A 294 -12.23 -0.98 -7.07
CA LEU A 294 -10.88 -1.43 -6.75
C LEU A 294 -9.89 -0.90 -7.79
N GLN A 295 -8.85 -0.23 -7.31
CA GLN A 295 -7.73 0.26 -8.11
C GLN A 295 -6.44 -0.26 -7.51
N ASP A 296 -5.46 -0.51 -8.37
CA ASP A 296 -4.13 -0.94 -7.95
C ASP A 296 -3.11 -0.59 -9.03
N HIS A 297 -1.86 -0.41 -8.66
CA HIS A 297 -0.76 -0.21 -9.60
C HIS A 297 -0.24 -1.56 -10.11
N LEU A 298 -0.30 -1.75 -11.42
CA LEU A 298 0.36 -2.86 -12.11
C LEU A 298 1.76 -2.41 -12.55
N GLN A 299 2.80 -3.10 -12.10
CA GLN A 299 4.16 -2.89 -12.59
C GLN A 299 4.54 -3.93 -13.63
N GLN A 300 5.21 -3.49 -14.69
CA GLN A 300 5.86 -4.36 -15.67
C GLN A 300 7.32 -4.53 -15.26
N ARG A 301 7.74 -5.76 -15.00
CA ARG A 301 9.09 -6.05 -14.50
C ARG A 301 10.05 -6.34 -15.65
N ALA A 302 10.61 -5.30 -16.25
CA ALA A 302 11.68 -5.47 -17.23
C ALA A 302 12.99 -5.85 -16.53
N ILE A 303 13.72 -6.83 -17.08
CA ILE A 303 15.00 -7.31 -16.57
C ILE A 303 16.06 -7.11 -17.64
N TYR A 304 17.19 -6.54 -17.23
CA TYR A 304 18.36 -6.34 -18.09
C TYR A 304 19.59 -6.99 -17.48
N GLN A 305 20.24 -7.86 -18.25
CA GLN A 305 21.59 -8.34 -17.93
C GLN A 305 22.58 -7.20 -18.13
N VAL A 306 23.56 -7.11 -17.24
CA VAL A 306 24.62 -6.09 -17.28
C VAL A 306 25.98 -6.73 -17.08
N ASP A 307 27.03 -6.10 -17.64
CA ASP A 307 28.40 -6.58 -17.53
C ASP A 307 29.29 -5.54 -16.82
N GLY A 308 30.45 -5.97 -16.30
CA GLY A 308 31.47 -5.08 -15.76
C GLY A 308 31.11 -4.38 -14.43
N ILE A 309 29.95 -4.67 -13.87
CA ILE A 309 29.50 -4.08 -12.60
C ILE A 309 28.85 -5.12 -11.69
N ARG A 310 29.01 -4.93 -10.39
CA ARG A 310 28.46 -5.84 -9.40
C ARG A 310 27.00 -5.53 -9.09
N THR A 311 26.18 -6.59 -9.04
CA THR A 311 24.80 -6.56 -8.60
C THR A 311 24.61 -7.37 -7.32
N LEU A 312 23.43 -7.33 -6.73
CA LEU A 312 23.11 -8.15 -5.56
C LEU A 312 23.08 -9.64 -5.92
N ASN A 313 22.76 -10.02 -7.16
CA ASN A 313 22.73 -11.40 -7.62
C ASN A 313 24.06 -12.12 -7.30
N GLU A 314 25.19 -11.55 -7.70
CA GLU A 314 26.52 -12.12 -7.45
C GLU A 314 26.90 -12.09 -5.96
N THR A 315 26.48 -11.05 -5.25
CA THR A 315 26.73 -10.93 -3.81
C THR A 315 25.99 -12.01 -3.03
N TYR A 316 24.76 -12.32 -3.43
CA TYR A 316 23.89 -13.31 -2.78
C TYR A 316 24.46 -14.73 -2.87
N TYR A 317 25.08 -15.14 -3.98
CA TYR A 317 25.62 -16.49 -4.15
C TYR A 317 27.00 -16.71 -3.54
N SER A 318 27.67 -15.65 -3.07
CA SER A 318 28.95 -15.75 -2.38
C SER A 318 28.76 -15.90 -0.87
N LEU A 319 29.10 -17.06 -0.30
CA LEU A 319 28.99 -17.30 1.15
C LEU A 319 29.79 -16.29 1.98
N VAL A 320 31.02 -15.95 1.52
CA VAL A 320 31.87 -14.97 2.20
C VAL A 320 31.20 -13.59 2.21
N ARG A 321 30.69 -13.14 1.06
CA ARG A 321 30.01 -11.84 0.97
C ARG A 321 28.74 -11.79 1.77
N ARG A 322 27.95 -12.89 1.80
CA ARG A 322 26.78 -13.00 2.67
C ARG A 322 27.15 -12.89 4.15
N GLY A 323 28.22 -13.54 4.57
CA GLY A 323 28.73 -13.42 5.94
C GLY A 323 29.14 -11.97 6.28
N LEU A 324 29.91 -11.32 5.40
CA LEU A 324 30.31 -9.92 5.56
C LEU A 324 29.11 -8.97 5.60
N MET A 325 28.12 -9.20 4.73
CA MET A 325 26.87 -8.44 4.70
C MET A 325 26.09 -8.57 6.02
N GLY A 326 26.04 -9.79 6.57
CA GLY A 326 25.42 -10.05 7.88
C GLY A 326 26.15 -9.33 9.01
N LEU A 327 27.48 -9.36 9.04
CA LEU A 327 28.30 -8.67 10.03
C LEU A 327 28.16 -7.14 9.94
N ASP A 328 28.24 -6.57 8.72
CA ASP A 328 28.06 -5.13 8.53
C ASP A 328 26.69 -4.65 9.03
N TYR A 329 25.64 -5.42 8.75
CA TYR A 329 24.33 -5.11 9.29
C TYR A 329 24.26 -5.26 10.81
N ALA A 330 24.83 -6.32 11.37
CA ALA A 330 24.78 -6.58 12.81
C ALA A 330 25.43 -5.44 13.62
N PHE A 331 26.61 -4.97 13.18
CA PHE A 331 27.40 -3.96 13.89
C PHE A 331 27.09 -2.51 13.48
N ARG A 332 26.86 -2.27 12.18
CA ARG A 332 26.77 -0.90 11.62
C ARG A 332 25.38 -0.53 11.11
N ARG A 333 24.46 -1.51 10.97
CA ARG A 333 23.13 -1.32 10.37
C ARG A 333 23.22 -0.68 8.97
N ARG A 334 24.13 -1.18 8.13
CA ARG A 334 24.40 -0.72 6.76
C ARG A 334 24.37 -1.89 5.78
N GLY A 335 24.52 -1.57 4.50
CA GLY A 335 24.63 -2.54 3.43
C GLY A 335 23.30 -3.17 2.99
N PRO A 336 23.34 -4.23 2.18
CA PRO A 336 22.17 -4.77 1.50
C PRO A 336 21.02 -5.22 2.40
N LEU A 337 21.27 -5.57 3.68
CA LEU A 337 20.19 -5.91 4.61
C LEU A 337 19.34 -4.71 5.04
N THR A 338 19.79 -3.48 4.77
CA THR A 338 18.98 -2.25 4.96
C THR A 338 18.15 -1.88 3.73
N MET A 339 18.26 -2.64 2.66
CA MET A 339 17.69 -2.31 1.36
C MET A 339 16.16 -2.41 1.37
N ALA A 340 15.48 -1.37 0.87
CA ALA A 340 14.15 -1.50 0.31
C ALA A 340 14.22 -2.34 -0.98
N PRO A 341 13.13 -3.00 -1.42
CA PRO A 341 13.15 -3.74 -2.70
C PRO A 341 13.65 -2.88 -3.86
N SER A 342 13.17 -1.66 -3.95
CA SER A 342 13.57 -0.68 -4.94
C SER A 342 14.20 0.52 -4.26
N GLN A 343 15.29 1.04 -4.81
CA GLN A 343 16.04 2.13 -4.19
C GLN A 343 16.00 3.40 -5.01
N LEU A 344 16.18 3.30 -6.34
CA LEU A 344 16.07 4.42 -7.25
C LEU A 344 14.67 4.48 -7.83
N GLY A 345 14.07 5.67 -7.81
CA GLY A 345 12.81 6.00 -8.44
C GLY A 345 13.02 6.92 -9.63
N ILE A 346 12.18 6.77 -10.65
CA ILE A 346 12.06 7.74 -11.73
C ILE A 346 10.56 7.97 -11.94
N PHE A 347 10.14 9.22 -11.93
CA PHE A 347 8.79 9.63 -12.28
C PHE A 347 8.86 10.47 -13.55
N THR A 348 8.11 10.09 -14.56
CA THR A 348 8.12 10.79 -15.83
C THR A 348 6.79 10.59 -16.57
N ARG A 349 6.67 11.24 -17.71
CA ARG A 349 5.50 11.10 -18.59
C ARG A 349 5.73 9.97 -19.57
N SER A 350 4.71 9.13 -19.77
CA SER A 350 4.74 8.10 -20.83
C SER A 350 4.73 8.74 -22.22
N ASP A 351 4.07 9.88 -22.35
CA ASP A 351 3.97 10.70 -23.57
C ASP A 351 4.11 12.18 -23.17
N PRO A 352 4.84 13.03 -23.93
CA PRO A 352 4.98 14.46 -23.66
C PRO A 352 3.66 15.24 -23.58
N ARG A 353 2.58 14.72 -24.18
CA ARG A 353 1.24 15.33 -24.14
C ARG A 353 0.53 15.16 -22.80
N ARG A 354 1.04 14.30 -21.90
CA ARG A 354 0.47 14.13 -20.55
C ARG A 354 0.78 15.37 -19.71
N ASP A 355 -0.20 15.80 -18.91
CA ASP A 355 -0.08 17.02 -18.08
C ASP A 355 0.96 16.86 -16.97
N ARG A 356 1.15 15.63 -16.46
CA ARG A 356 2.02 15.29 -15.34
C ARG A 356 2.65 13.91 -15.50
N ALA A 357 3.64 13.62 -14.66
CA ALA A 357 4.22 12.28 -14.59
C ALA A 357 3.13 11.23 -14.30
N ASN A 358 2.98 10.25 -15.19
CA ASN A 358 1.99 9.19 -15.11
C ASN A 358 2.61 7.79 -15.07
N ILE A 359 3.94 7.68 -15.16
CA ILE A 359 4.65 6.41 -14.96
C ILE A 359 5.72 6.58 -13.87
N GLN A 360 5.84 5.54 -13.04
CA GLN A 360 6.86 5.43 -12.00
C GLN A 360 7.74 4.23 -12.29
N PHE A 361 9.05 4.43 -12.22
CA PHE A 361 10.02 3.34 -12.24
C PHE A 361 10.50 2.99 -10.84
N HIS A 362 10.63 1.68 -10.61
CA HIS A 362 11.27 1.09 -9.46
C HIS A 362 12.50 0.32 -9.92
N VAL A 363 13.69 0.87 -9.67
CA VAL A 363 14.94 0.26 -10.12
C VAL A 363 15.60 -0.51 -8.98
N GLN A 364 15.97 -1.77 -9.27
CA GLN A 364 16.52 -2.72 -8.31
C GLN A 364 17.85 -3.26 -8.83
N PRO A 365 18.91 -3.32 -8.00
CA PRO A 365 20.22 -3.88 -8.39
C PRO A 365 20.23 -5.41 -8.30
N LEU A 366 19.14 -6.05 -8.69
CA LEU A 366 18.93 -7.50 -8.62
C LEU A 366 17.87 -7.94 -9.64
N SER A 367 17.80 -9.24 -9.89
CA SER A 367 16.74 -9.82 -10.71
C SER A 367 16.36 -11.23 -10.25
N LEU A 368 15.10 -11.58 -10.51
CA LEU A 368 14.49 -12.89 -10.25
C LEU A 368 13.24 -13.03 -11.15
N ASP A 369 12.80 -14.23 -11.44
CA ASP A 369 11.63 -14.46 -12.30
C ASP A 369 10.34 -13.99 -11.63
N LYS A 370 10.09 -14.45 -10.42
CA LYS A 370 8.88 -14.10 -9.63
C LYS A 370 9.28 -13.77 -8.19
N PHE A 371 8.51 -12.93 -7.54
CA PHE A 371 8.70 -12.63 -6.14
C PHE A 371 8.66 -13.91 -5.29
N GLY A 372 9.74 -14.14 -4.52
CA GLY A 372 9.95 -15.37 -3.74
C GLY A 372 10.87 -16.39 -4.40
N ASP A 373 11.16 -16.28 -5.69
CA ASP A 373 12.11 -17.13 -6.38
C ASP A 373 13.57 -16.78 -6.01
N PRO A 374 14.52 -17.69 -6.22
CA PRO A 374 15.95 -17.38 -6.10
C PRO A 374 16.37 -16.27 -7.08
N LEU A 375 17.36 -15.48 -6.70
CA LEU A 375 17.97 -14.51 -7.62
C LEU A 375 18.61 -15.24 -8.81
N HIS A 376 18.64 -14.59 -9.99
CA HIS A 376 19.37 -15.10 -11.13
C HIS A 376 20.88 -15.24 -10.83
N ARG A 377 21.55 -16.17 -11.49
CA ARG A 377 22.98 -16.41 -11.30
C ARG A 377 23.89 -15.51 -12.13
N PHE A 378 23.30 -14.65 -12.95
CA PHE A 378 24.01 -13.67 -13.78
C PHE A 378 23.81 -12.25 -13.23
N PRO A 379 24.74 -11.32 -13.48
CA PRO A 379 24.56 -9.91 -13.13
C PRO A 379 23.38 -9.31 -13.89
N ALA A 380 22.44 -8.70 -13.17
CA ALA A 380 21.29 -8.06 -13.79
C ALA A 380 20.63 -7.04 -12.87
N ILE A 381 19.85 -6.15 -13.46
CA ILE A 381 18.98 -5.20 -12.79
C ILE A 381 17.53 -5.41 -13.23
N THR A 382 16.62 -5.04 -12.35
CA THR A 382 15.19 -4.96 -12.67
C THR A 382 14.79 -3.50 -12.73
N VAL A 383 14.18 -3.10 -13.86
CA VAL A 383 13.63 -1.78 -14.11
C VAL A 383 12.13 -1.96 -14.27
N SER A 384 11.39 -1.83 -13.16
CA SER A 384 9.93 -2.02 -13.16
C SER A 384 9.24 -0.68 -13.38
N ALA A 385 8.35 -0.60 -14.37
CA ALA A 385 7.53 0.58 -14.62
C ALA A 385 6.07 0.32 -14.25
N CYS A 386 5.36 1.30 -13.68
CA CYS A 386 3.93 1.21 -13.43
C CYS A 386 3.19 2.47 -13.85
N ASN A 387 1.95 2.29 -14.36
CA ASN A 387 1.00 3.37 -14.58
C ASN A 387 0.51 3.89 -13.21
N LEU A 388 0.68 5.20 -12.95
CA LEU A 388 0.29 5.85 -11.69
C LEU A 388 -1.21 6.20 -11.64
N GLN A 389 -1.87 6.29 -12.79
CA GLN A 389 -3.25 6.73 -12.92
C GLN A 389 -4.06 5.71 -13.73
N PRO A 390 -4.16 4.45 -13.25
CA PRO A 390 -4.88 3.42 -13.98
C PRO A 390 -6.36 3.77 -14.11
N THR A 391 -6.93 3.54 -15.29
CA THR A 391 -8.34 3.73 -15.58
C THR A 391 -9.16 2.45 -15.43
N SER A 392 -8.53 1.28 -15.42
CA SER A 392 -9.19 0.02 -15.08
C SER A 392 -9.75 0.02 -13.67
N ARG A 393 -10.93 -0.56 -13.49
CA ARG A 393 -11.62 -0.68 -12.20
C ARG A 393 -12.00 -2.12 -11.92
N GLY A 394 -11.73 -2.53 -10.70
CA GLY A 394 -11.96 -3.87 -10.24
C GLY A 394 -12.97 -4.00 -9.12
N THR A 395 -13.05 -5.20 -8.56
CA THR A 395 -13.96 -5.54 -7.47
C THR A 395 -13.30 -6.42 -6.41
N VAL A 396 -13.82 -6.31 -5.18
CA VAL A 396 -13.59 -7.25 -4.08
C VAL A 396 -14.95 -7.76 -3.62
N ARG A 397 -15.15 -9.09 -3.61
CA ARG A 397 -16.42 -9.70 -3.20
C ARG A 397 -16.15 -10.91 -2.32
N ILE A 398 -16.95 -11.09 -1.26
CA ILE A 398 -16.91 -12.35 -0.49
C ILE A 398 -17.46 -13.49 -1.34
N ARG A 399 -16.98 -14.72 -1.06
CA ARG A 399 -17.45 -15.95 -1.73
C ARG A 399 -18.50 -16.69 -0.92
N SER A 400 -18.52 -16.46 0.39
CA SER A 400 -19.51 -17.01 1.33
C SER A 400 -19.64 -16.14 2.57
N ALA A 401 -20.54 -16.52 3.47
CA ALA A 401 -20.71 -15.87 4.78
C ALA A 401 -19.58 -16.20 5.78
N ARG A 402 -18.63 -17.07 5.46
CA ARG A 402 -17.52 -17.48 6.33
C ARG A 402 -16.47 -16.38 6.42
N ALA A 403 -16.02 -16.07 7.65
CA ALA A 403 -15.02 -15.04 7.88
C ALA A 403 -13.60 -15.44 7.44
N ASP A 404 -13.29 -16.74 7.46
CA ASP A 404 -11.99 -17.32 7.13
C ASP A 404 -11.79 -17.62 5.64
N GLU A 405 -12.84 -17.47 4.82
CA GLU A 405 -12.73 -17.69 3.38
C GLU A 405 -12.18 -16.44 2.66
N ALA A 406 -11.19 -16.69 1.79
CA ALA A 406 -10.61 -15.60 1.00
C ALA A 406 -11.63 -15.05 -0.01
N PRO A 407 -11.69 -13.71 -0.21
CA PRO A 407 -12.61 -13.09 -1.14
C PRO A 407 -12.18 -13.32 -2.60
N SER A 408 -13.09 -13.08 -3.53
CA SER A 408 -12.80 -12.84 -4.94
C SER A 408 -12.20 -11.45 -5.08
N ILE A 409 -11.02 -11.35 -5.68
CA ILE A 409 -10.30 -10.10 -5.91
C ILE A 409 -10.01 -10.03 -7.42
N ALA A 410 -10.67 -9.11 -8.10
CA ALA A 410 -10.53 -8.92 -9.55
C ALA A 410 -10.15 -7.45 -9.85
N PRO A 411 -8.87 -7.12 -9.88
CA PRO A 411 -8.41 -5.77 -10.22
C PRO A 411 -8.76 -5.31 -11.63
N ASN A 412 -8.98 -6.24 -12.55
CA ASN A 412 -9.26 -5.99 -13.97
C ASN A 412 -8.14 -5.20 -14.67
N TYR A 413 -6.87 -5.56 -14.39
CA TYR A 413 -5.72 -4.90 -14.99
C TYR A 413 -5.77 -4.89 -16.52
N LEU A 414 -5.31 -3.77 -17.14
CA LEU A 414 -5.17 -3.59 -18.58
C LEU A 414 -6.48 -3.80 -19.38
N THR A 415 -7.64 -3.60 -18.74
CA THR A 415 -8.92 -3.77 -19.45
C THR A 415 -9.30 -2.57 -20.29
N THR A 416 -8.78 -1.38 -19.99
CA THR A 416 -9.01 -0.17 -20.78
C THR A 416 -7.95 0.02 -21.87
N GLY A 417 -8.30 0.74 -22.95
CA GLY A 417 -7.34 1.10 -24.00
C GLY A 417 -6.20 1.95 -23.47
N GLU A 418 -6.53 2.94 -22.62
CA GLU A 418 -5.54 3.83 -22.02
C GLU A 418 -4.51 3.07 -21.18
N ASP A 419 -4.93 2.13 -20.33
CA ASP A 419 -3.98 1.35 -19.52
C ASP A 419 -3.03 0.51 -20.40
N ARG A 420 -3.52 -0.02 -21.53
CA ARG A 420 -2.67 -0.76 -22.48
C ARG A 420 -1.69 0.15 -23.22
N GLU A 421 -2.13 1.33 -23.66
CA GLU A 421 -1.27 2.34 -24.27
C GLU A 421 -0.14 2.76 -23.31
N VAL A 422 -0.48 3.15 -22.08
CA VAL A 422 0.51 3.54 -21.06
C VAL A 422 1.46 2.39 -20.74
N ALA A 423 0.97 1.15 -20.72
CA ALA A 423 1.80 -0.03 -20.50
C ALA A 423 2.80 -0.26 -21.63
N ALA A 424 2.38 -0.10 -22.89
CA ALA A 424 3.26 -0.16 -24.07
C ALA A 424 4.32 0.95 -24.03
N ASP A 425 3.91 2.18 -23.73
CA ASP A 425 4.82 3.33 -23.64
C ASP A 425 5.82 3.21 -22.49
N ALA A 426 5.42 2.61 -21.37
CA ALA A 426 6.32 2.32 -20.27
C ALA A 426 7.44 1.35 -20.68
N ILE A 427 7.14 0.30 -21.46
CA ILE A 427 8.16 -0.61 -22.02
C ILE A 427 9.06 0.14 -23.02
N ARG A 428 8.50 0.95 -23.92
CA ARG A 428 9.28 1.79 -24.85
C ARG A 428 10.22 2.75 -24.10
N THR A 429 9.70 3.40 -23.07
CA THR A 429 10.48 4.32 -22.23
C THR A 429 11.60 3.59 -21.50
N THR A 430 11.34 2.38 -20.97
CA THR A 430 12.36 1.52 -20.37
C THR A 430 13.46 1.19 -21.39
N ARG A 431 13.10 0.80 -22.61
CA ARG A 431 14.06 0.50 -23.69
C ARG A 431 14.90 1.72 -24.08
N ARG A 432 14.29 2.92 -24.12
CA ARG A 432 15.03 4.18 -24.37
C ARG A 432 16.01 4.49 -23.24
N LEU A 433 15.58 4.35 -21.98
CA LEU A 433 16.43 4.55 -20.81
C LEU A 433 17.66 3.63 -20.84
N MET A 434 17.45 2.35 -21.15
CA MET A 434 18.53 1.35 -21.13
C MET A 434 19.51 1.47 -22.31
N LYS A 435 19.21 2.32 -23.30
CA LYS A 435 20.09 2.63 -24.45
C LYS A 435 20.92 3.92 -24.28
N GLN A 436 20.79 4.62 -23.16
CA GLN A 436 21.48 5.89 -22.94
C GLN A 436 23.00 5.67 -22.77
N PRO A 437 23.85 6.65 -23.20
CA PRO A 437 25.30 6.58 -23.13
C PRO A 437 25.86 6.23 -21.74
N ALA A 438 25.28 6.75 -20.68
CA ALA A 438 25.70 6.45 -19.29
C ALA A 438 25.68 4.96 -18.97
N LEU A 439 24.84 4.18 -19.63
CA LEU A 439 24.73 2.73 -19.43
C LEU A 439 25.57 1.91 -20.44
N ALA A 440 26.11 2.51 -21.49
CA ALA A 440 26.88 1.82 -22.53
C ALA A 440 28.08 1.00 -21.97
N PRO A 441 28.84 1.47 -20.95
CA PRO A 441 29.92 0.68 -20.35
C PRO A 441 29.47 -0.65 -19.76
N TYR A 442 28.22 -0.74 -19.32
CA TYR A 442 27.63 -1.93 -18.69
C TYR A 442 26.92 -2.85 -19.67
N ARG A 443 26.86 -2.50 -20.95
CA ARG A 443 26.31 -3.31 -22.06
C ARG A 443 24.95 -3.96 -21.71
N PRO A 444 23.91 -3.20 -21.33
CA PRO A 444 22.65 -3.76 -20.92
C PRO A 444 22.00 -4.55 -22.06
N ARG A 445 21.57 -5.78 -21.77
CA ARG A 445 20.85 -6.67 -22.70
C ARG A 445 19.49 -7.02 -22.10
N GLU A 446 18.43 -6.72 -22.85
CA GLU A 446 17.07 -7.02 -22.44
C GLU A 446 16.89 -8.54 -22.28
N PHE A 447 16.49 -8.98 -21.08
CA PHE A 447 16.16 -10.36 -20.76
C PHE A 447 14.64 -10.56 -20.69
N LEU A 448 13.91 -9.65 -20.04
CA LEU A 448 12.44 -9.58 -20.03
C LEU A 448 11.99 -8.15 -20.35
N PRO A 449 10.93 -8.00 -21.19
CA PRO A 449 10.13 -9.01 -21.87
C PRO A 449 10.88 -9.81 -22.94
N GLY A 450 12.05 -9.37 -23.37
CA GLY A 450 12.93 -10.00 -24.35
C GLY A 450 12.93 -9.31 -25.71
N PRO A 451 14.07 -9.40 -26.44
CA PRO A 451 14.27 -8.68 -27.68
C PRO A 451 13.36 -9.15 -28.84
N SER A 452 12.74 -10.32 -28.71
CA SER A 452 11.77 -10.85 -29.69
C SER A 452 10.41 -10.15 -29.63
N VAL A 453 10.12 -9.41 -28.56
CA VAL A 453 8.89 -8.63 -28.47
C VAL A 453 9.02 -7.39 -29.33
N GLY A 454 8.22 -7.32 -30.41
CA GLY A 454 8.17 -6.18 -31.32
C GLY A 454 7.77 -4.87 -30.63
N ASP A 455 7.72 -3.79 -31.40
CA ASP A 455 7.42 -2.44 -30.88
C ASP A 455 5.97 -2.00 -31.19
N ASP A 456 5.16 -2.87 -31.80
CA ASP A 456 3.74 -2.61 -31.98
C ASP A 456 2.99 -2.67 -30.65
N GLU A 457 1.94 -1.85 -30.53
CA GLU A 457 1.21 -1.65 -29.27
C GLU A 457 0.59 -2.95 -28.75
N ALA A 458 0.04 -3.79 -29.61
CA ALA A 458 -0.60 -5.04 -29.21
C ALA A 458 0.40 -6.04 -28.65
N ALA A 459 1.59 -6.17 -29.29
CA ALA A 459 2.67 -7.02 -28.79
C ALA A 459 3.21 -6.52 -27.45
N LEU A 460 3.38 -5.21 -27.30
CA LEU A 460 3.85 -4.61 -26.04
C LEU A 460 2.80 -4.73 -24.93
N ALA A 461 1.52 -4.50 -25.21
CA ALA A 461 0.44 -4.69 -24.23
C ALA A 461 0.34 -6.15 -23.78
N LYS A 462 0.48 -7.10 -24.72
CA LYS A 462 0.55 -8.53 -24.38
C LYS A 462 1.75 -8.84 -23.49
N ALA A 463 2.93 -8.35 -23.84
CA ALA A 463 4.14 -8.52 -23.05
C ALA A 463 4.00 -7.89 -21.66
N ALA A 464 3.38 -6.71 -21.54
CA ALA A 464 3.05 -6.10 -20.27
C ALA A 464 2.17 -7.01 -19.43
N GLY A 465 1.18 -7.69 -20.04
CA GLY A 465 0.39 -8.72 -19.38
C GLY A 465 1.20 -9.93 -18.93
N ASP A 466 2.22 -10.35 -19.69
CA ASP A 466 3.06 -11.51 -19.35
C ASP A 466 4.02 -11.24 -18.16
N ILE A 467 4.63 -10.03 -18.11
CA ILE A 467 5.60 -9.65 -17.06
C ILE A 467 4.97 -8.81 -15.94
N GLY A 468 3.69 -8.45 -16.09
CA GLY A 468 2.96 -7.61 -15.16
C GLY A 468 2.75 -8.28 -13.81
N THR A 469 2.90 -7.51 -12.74
CA THR A 469 2.54 -7.93 -11.37
C THR A 469 2.07 -6.73 -10.56
N THR A 470 1.25 -6.97 -9.53
CA THR A 470 0.86 -5.91 -8.58
C THR A 470 2.10 -5.37 -7.85
N ILE A 471 2.07 -4.09 -7.48
CA ILE A 471 2.99 -3.54 -6.48
C ILE A 471 2.30 -3.32 -5.12
N PHE A 472 1.14 -3.99 -4.94
CA PHE A 472 0.46 -4.14 -3.67
C PHE A 472 -0.19 -2.87 -3.12
N HIS A 473 -0.82 -2.08 -3.98
CA HIS A 473 -1.44 -0.78 -3.65
C HIS A 473 -2.99 -0.77 -3.79
N PRO A 474 -3.74 -1.82 -3.36
CA PRO A 474 -5.20 -1.82 -3.53
C PRO A 474 -5.87 -0.69 -2.76
N VAL A 475 -6.73 0.08 -3.43
CA VAL A 475 -7.51 1.20 -2.87
C VAL A 475 -8.93 1.23 -3.44
N GLY A 476 -9.78 2.06 -2.87
CA GLY A 476 -11.01 2.53 -3.53
C GLY A 476 -12.26 1.69 -3.31
N THR A 477 -12.20 0.58 -2.58
CA THR A 477 -13.32 -0.38 -2.43
C THR A 477 -14.44 0.07 -1.48
N ALA A 478 -14.28 1.22 -0.81
CA ALA A 478 -15.29 1.90 -0.01
C ALA A 478 -15.13 3.42 -0.19
N LYS A 479 -15.09 3.86 -1.45
CA LYS A 479 -14.65 5.22 -1.82
C LYS A 479 -15.46 6.32 -1.14
N MET A 480 -14.79 7.39 -0.75
CA MET A 480 -15.48 8.61 -0.35
C MET A 480 -16.07 9.34 -1.57
N GLY A 481 -17.16 10.03 -1.33
CA GLY A 481 -17.87 10.79 -2.36
C GLY A 481 -18.93 11.68 -1.77
N THR A 482 -19.51 12.53 -2.61
CA THR A 482 -20.63 13.41 -2.25
C THR A 482 -21.93 12.63 -2.12
N ALA A 483 -22.93 13.22 -1.49
CA ALA A 483 -24.26 12.62 -1.35
C ALA A 483 -24.95 12.34 -2.70
N SER A 484 -24.57 13.05 -3.76
CA SER A 484 -25.06 12.84 -5.13
C SER A 484 -24.40 11.68 -5.87
N ASP A 485 -23.27 11.15 -5.38
CA ASP A 485 -22.62 9.98 -5.97
C ASP A 485 -23.26 8.69 -5.44
N PRO A 486 -24.03 7.94 -6.26
CA PRO A 486 -24.71 6.73 -5.81
C PRO A 486 -23.73 5.60 -5.44
N THR A 487 -22.46 5.71 -5.87
CA THR A 487 -21.42 4.73 -5.60
C THR A 487 -20.49 5.16 -4.45
N ALA A 488 -20.69 6.33 -3.84
CA ALA A 488 -19.97 6.72 -2.63
C ALA A 488 -20.36 5.80 -1.47
N VAL A 489 -19.41 5.42 -0.65
CA VAL A 489 -19.63 4.57 0.53
C VAL A 489 -19.51 5.38 1.81
N VAL A 490 -18.58 6.30 1.86
CA VAL A 490 -18.40 7.26 2.96
C VAL A 490 -18.46 8.69 2.44
N ASP A 491 -18.83 9.62 3.31
CA ASP A 491 -18.80 11.06 3.02
C ASP A 491 -17.37 11.63 3.16
N GLU A 492 -17.21 12.94 2.97
CA GLU A 492 -15.93 13.66 3.10
C GLU A 492 -15.39 13.67 4.54
N ARG A 493 -16.22 13.32 5.54
CA ARG A 493 -15.78 13.11 6.93
C ARG A 493 -15.56 11.63 7.26
N LEU A 494 -15.52 10.77 6.25
CA LEU A 494 -15.33 9.31 6.35
C LEU A 494 -16.45 8.59 7.12
N ARG A 495 -17.60 9.21 7.33
CA ARG A 495 -18.79 8.60 7.94
C ARG A 495 -19.48 7.73 6.90
N PHE A 496 -19.91 6.55 7.33
CA PHE A 496 -20.62 5.62 6.44
C PHE A 496 -21.98 6.19 6.04
N ILE A 497 -22.25 6.29 4.74
CA ILE A 497 -23.48 6.86 4.23
C ILE A 497 -24.65 5.86 4.41
N GLY A 498 -25.66 6.26 5.17
CA GLY A 498 -26.86 5.46 5.44
C GLY A 498 -26.79 4.57 6.68
N LEU A 499 -25.68 4.60 7.44
CA LEU A 499 -25.55 3.86 8.70
C LEU A 499 -24.81 4.70 9.74
N ALA A 500 -25.47 5.03 10.85
CA ALA A 500 -24.85 5.80 11.92
C ALA A 500 -23.83 4.96 12.72
N GLY A 501 -22.93 5.63 13.45
CA GLY A 501 -21.94 4.98 14.33
C GLY A 501 -20.88 4.15 13.63
N LEU A 502 -20.67 4.36 12.32
CA LEU A 502 -19.69 3.66 11.51
C LEU A 502 -18.85 4.65 10.70
N ARG A 503 -17.53 4.44 10.68
CA ARG A 503 -16.61 5.05 9.71
C ARG A 503 -15.73 3.99 9.05
N VAL A 504 -15.25 4.34 7.87
CA VAL A 504 -14.15 3.60 7.23
C VAL A 504 -12.97 4.54 7.11
N VAL A 505 -11.83 4.14 7.67
CA VAL A 505 -10.63 4.98 7.77
C VAL A 505 -9.42 4.16 7.35
N ASP A 506 -9.29 3.87 6.06
CA ASP A 506 -8.14 3.18 5.46
C ASP A 506 -8.06 3.46 3.96
N ALA A 507 -7.20 2.72 3.24
CA ALA A 507 -6.99 2.92 1.81
C ALA A 507 -8.25 2.70 0.94
N SER A 508 -9.27 2.00 1.46
CA SER A 508 -10.49 1.74 0.71
C SER A 508 -11.28 3.01 0.38
N VAL A 509 -11.07 4.10 1.14
CA VAL A 509 -11.83 5.34 0.96
C VAL A 509 -11.32 6.23 -0.17
N MET A 510 -10.13 5.97 -0.71
CA MET A 510 -9.58 6.77 -1.82
C MET A 510 -10.50 6.69 -3.04
N PRO A 511 -11.01 7.83 -3.57
CA PRO A 511 -11.85 7.80 -4.77
C PRO A 511 -11.04 7.44 -6.01
N THR A 512 -9.82 7.95 -6.08
CA THR A 512 -8.78 7.60 -7.06
C THR A 512 -7.47 7.30 -6.35
N ILE A 513 -6.69 6.39 -6.92
CA ILE A 513 -5.37 6.02 -6.39
C ILE A 513 -4.39 7.19 -6.52
N THR A 514 -3.53 7.39 -5.52
CA THR A 514 -2.51 8.43 -5.53
C THR A 514 -1.29 8.03 -6.35
N SER A 515 -0.61 8.98 -6.97
CA SER A 515 0.53 8.79 -7.88
C SER A 515 1.81 8.38 -7.14
N GLY A 516 1.82 7.16 -6.59
CA GLY A 516 2.93 6.58 -5.85
C GLY A 516 2.50 5.49 -4.87
N ASN A 517 3.39 5.12 -3.95
CA ASN A 517 3.10 4.11 -2.93
C ASN A 517 2.02 4.60 -1.95
N THR A 518 1.01 3.79 -1.69
CA THR A 518 -0.24 4.20 -1.00
C THR A 518 -0.18 4.16 0.53
N ASN A 519 0.94 3.74 1.13
CA ASN A 519 1.00 3.59 2.59
C ASN A 519 1.02 4.94 3.34
N THR A 520 1.79 5.93 2.86
CA THR A 520 1.83 7.27 3.48
C THR A 520 0.51 8.03 3.26
N PRO A 521 -0.14 8.01 2.08
CA PRO A 521 -1.50 8.51 1.92
C PRO A 521 -2.52 7.85 2.86
N THR A 522 -2.43 6.53 3.08
CA THR A 522 -3.28 5.84 4.07
C THR A 522 -3.04 6.35 5.50
N ALA A 523 -1.78 6.62 5.85
CA ALA A 523 -1.45 7.22 7.15
C ALA A 523 -2.04 8.63 7.30
N MET A 524 -2.01 9.44 6.25
CA MET A 524 -2.62 10.77 6.20
C MET A 524 -4.13 10.71 6.37
N ILE A 525 -4.81 9.80 5.67
CA ILE A 525 -6.26 9.56 5.82
C ILE A 525 -6.59 9.21 7.27
N ALA A 526 -5.77 8.36 7.91
CA ALA A 526 -5.96 7.97 9.31
C ALA A 526 -5.78 9.13 10.29
N GLU A 527 -4.80 10.01 10.04
CA GLU A 527 -4.55 11.21 10.84
C GLU A 527 -5.73 12.19 10.76
N LYS A 528 -6.21 12.46 9.53
CA LYS A 528 -7.39 13.30 9.31
C LYS A 528 -8.66 12.67 9.87
N GLY A 529 -8.88 11.38 9.61
CA GLY A 529 -10.04 10.66 10.11
C GLY A 529 -10.13 10.66 11.64
N ALA A 530 -9.01 10.46 12.31
CA ALA A 530 -8.97 10.55 13.77
C ALA A 530 -9.29 11.97 14.29
N ALA A 531 -8.79 13.01 13.63
CA ALA A 531 -9.13 14.41 13.95
C ALA A 531 -10.63 14.67 13.78
N MET A 532 -11.22 14.23 12.66
CA MET A 532 -12.66 14.36 12.38
C MET A 532 -13.52 13.63 13.41
N ILE A 533 -13.12 12.42 13.87
CA ILE A 533 -13.82 11.68 14.92
C ILE A 533 -13.82 12.47 16.23
N LEU A 534 -12.67 13.02 16.62
CA LEU A 534 -12.54 13.80 17.86
C LEU A 534 -13.27 15.14 17.80
N GLU A 535 -13.39 15.75 16.62
CA GLU A 535 -14.20 16.96 16.41
C GLU A 535 -15.70 16.67 16.53
N ASP A 536 -16.19 15.59 15.90
CA ASP A 536 -17.60 15.21 15.91
C ASP A 536 -18.06 14.69 17.28
N SER A 537 -17.14 14.31 18.18
CA SER A 537 -17.45 13.85 19.54
C SER A 537 -17.54 14.98 20.59
N ARG A 538 -17.23 16.22 20.23
CA ARG A 538 -17.34 17.42 21.08
C ARG A 538 -18.73 18.01 21.04
#